data_161bfe2f191d213149c00a519bdc149e
#
_entry.id   161bfe2f191d213149c00a519bdc149e
#
_cell.length_a   1.000
_cell.length_b   1.000
_cell.length_c   1.000
_cell.angle_alpha   90.00
_cell.angle_beta   90.00
_cell.angle_gamma   90.00
#
_symmetry.space_group_name_H-M   'P 1'
#
loop_
_entity.id
_entity.type
_entity.pdbx_description
1 polymer ?
#
loop_
_entity_poly.entity_id
_entity_poly.type
_entity_poly.pdbx_seq_one_letter_code
_entity_poly.pdbx_strand_id
1 'polypeptide(L)'
;MKEEKIDISGVDSDLISKEKPQIKNTKILTGSKIAISVSVNEDLERIGFSEQHLNDISIEVARYIIANDGVALYGGDLRENGFTYYFSELSNQYKKTNDKEFKFINYFVFPNTKRLTRDVRLDFHSKQIQIKEVPITKTISIDEQREYNPIKCIEDRYSFCECFKEMRIQMAKDCTARVLVGGKITNYLGYIPGVIEEALYTLRENKPLYLVGAFGGATQKLINIIKRERVDELTNDFQYNSEFLMEFKDYVSSKCDYTDYDILKTELSKFDVTKLSELNGLREEDNEILFTSKNIHEIMYLLMKGLKNIS
;
A
#
# COMPACT_ATOMS: atom_id res chain seq x y z
N MET A 1 -1.53 37.55 69.86
CA MET A 1 -1.84 37.26 68.45
C MET A 1 -2.74 36.05 68.47
N LYS A 2 -4.02 36.22 68.14
CA LYS A 2 -5.02 35.16 68.10
C LYS A 2 -4.99 34.56 66.69
N GLU A 3 -4.76 33.26 66.57
CA GLU A 3 -4.91 32.52 65.35
C GLU A 3 -6.42 32.33 65.05
N GLU A 4 -6.90 32.91 63.99
CA GLU A 4 -8.23 32.60 63.46
C GLU A 4 -8.16 31.28 62.69
N LYS A 5 -8.89 30.29 63.18
CA LYS A 5 -9.19 29.05 62.45
C LYS A 5 -10.24 29.30 61.43
N ILE A 6 -9.93 29.15 60.18
CA ILE A 6 -10.89 29.17 59.08
C ILE A 6 -11.64 27.83 59.08
N ASP A 7 -12.95 27.91 59.33
CA ASP A 7 -13.87 26.77 59.21
C ASP A 7 -14.22 26.50 57.76
N ILE A 8 -13.84 25.34 57.23
CA ILE A 8 -14.13 24.89 55.85
C ILE A 8 -15.19 23.78 55.83
N SER A 9 -16.19 23.80 56.72
CA SER A 9 -17.27 22.81 56.80
C SER A 9 -18.50 23.18 55.90
N GLY A 10 -18.29 23.70 54.72
CA GLY A 10 -19.39 24.13 53.84
C GLY A 10 -19.13 23.92 52.33
N VAL A 11 -18.31 22.95 51.97
CA VAL A 11 -18.16 22.59 50.54
C VAL A 11 -19.12 21.48 50.23
N ASP A 12 -20.18 21.86 49.49
CA ASP A 12 -21.23 21.00 48.98
C ASP A 12 -20.63 19.83 48.18
N SER A 13 -20.77 18.60 48.67
CA SER A 13 -20.25 17.37 48.05
C SER A 13 -20.95 17.00 46.73
N ASP A 14 -21.97 17.75 46.33
CA ASP A 14 -22.81 17.49 45.15
C ASP A 14 -22.26 18.10 43.84
N LEU A 15 -21.13 18.78 43.87
CA LEU A 15 -20.54 19.40 42.69
C LEU A 15 -19.41 18.57 42.00
N ILE A 16 -19.10 17.37 42.50
CA ILE A 16 -18.00 16.55 41.98
C ILE A 16 -18.46 15.37 41.11
N SER A 17 -19.74 15.22 40.83
CA SER A 17 -20.25 14.21 39.90
C SER A 17 -20.55 14.77 38.50
N LYS A 18 -19.67 15.64 37.98
CA LYS A 18 -19.61 15.81 36.52
C LYS A 18 -18.87 14.60 35.96
N GLU A 19 -19.65 13.66 35.43
CA GLU A 19 -19.12 12.59 34.60
C GLU A 19 -18.05 13.16 33.65
N LYS A 20 -16.80 12.72 33.82
CA LYS A 20 -15.77 12.99 32.82
C LYS A 20 -16.37 12.52 31.50
N PRO A 21 -16.40 13.37 30.46
CA PRO A 21 -16.85 12.91 29.15
C PRO A 21 -16.05 11.65 28.82
N GLN A 22 -16.73 10.51 28.70
CA GLN A 22 -16.12 9.32 28.16
C GLN A 22 -15.71 9.70 26.76
N ILE A 23 -14.43 9.99 26.56
CA ILE A 23 -13.83 10.07 25.24
C ILE A 23 -14.04 8.65 24.70
N LYS A 24 -15.12 8.47 23.91
CA LYS A 24 -15.27 7.29 23.07
C LYS A 24 -14.05 7.31 22.15
N ASN A 25 -13.04 6.55 22.54
CA ASN A 25 -11.87 6.28 21.72
C ASN A 25 -12.33 5.39 20.57
N THR A 26 -13.14 5.96 19.67
CA THR A 26 -13.59 5.27 18.47
C THR A 26 -12.38 5.18 17.57
N LYS A 27 -11.77 4.01 17.55
CA LYS A 27 -10.71 3.66 16.61
C LYS A 27 -11.31 3.71 15.22
N ILE A 28 -10.85 4.67 14.46
CA ILE A 28 -11.50 5.11 13.21
C ILE A 28 -11.37 4.12 12.06
N LEU A 29 -10.48 3.12 12.15
CA LEU A 29 -10.25 2.14 11.09
C LEU A 29 -10.68 0.72 11.46
N THR A 30 -11.48 0.55 12.52
CA THR A 30 -11.98 -0.77 12.92
C THR A 30 -12.71 -1.45 11.76
N GLY A 31 -12.27 -2.66 11.38
CA GLY A 31 -12.80 -3.41 10.25
C GLY A 31 -12.27 -2.99 8.87
N SER A 32 -11.50 -1.91 8.79
CA SER A 32 -10.92 -1.42 7.52
C SER A 32 -9.61 -2.14 7.20
N LYS A 33 -9.44 -2.49 5.93
CA LYS A 33 -8.24 -3.14 5.39
C LYS A 33 -7.55 -2.19 4.42
N ILE A 34 -6.40 -1.67 4.78
CA ILE A 34 -5.71 -0.65 3.99
C ILE A 34 -4.48 -1.28 3.32
N ALA A 35 -4.50 -1.34 1.99
CA ALA A 35 -3.37 -1.82 1.23
C ALA A 35 -2.28 -0.75 1.13
N ILE A 36 -1.03 -1.15 1.29
CA ILE A 36 0.15 -0.28 1.14
C ILE A 36 0.94 -0.79 -0.06
N SER A 37 1.11 0.07 -1.06
CA SER A 37 1.92 -0.18 -2.24
C SER A 37 3.18 0.65 -2.15
N VAL A 38 4.32 -0.02 -1.99
CA VAL A 38 5.60 0.66 -1.85
C VAL A 38 6.73 -0.17 -2.44
N SER A 39 7.66 0.48 -3.11
CA SER A 39 8.97 -0.06 -3.44
C SER A 39 9.97 1.07 -3.68
N VAL A 40 11.24 0.78 -3.42
CA VAL A 40 12.36 1.69 -3.73
C VAL A 40 12.36 1.99 -5.22
N ASN A 41 12.68 3.22 -5.58
CA ASN A 41 12.69 3.68 -6.97
C ASN A 41 13.96 4.50 -7.26
N GLU A 42 14.22 4.70 -8.53
CA GLU A 42 15.43 5.32 -9.07
C GLU A 42 15.45 6.85 -8.86
N ASP A 43 14.30 7.47 -8.57
CA ASP A 43 14.18 8.91 -8.43
C ASP A 43 14.64 9.45 -7.06
N LEU A 44 14.67 8.60 -6.02
CA LEU A 44 14.85 9.03 -4.62
C LEU A 44 16.04 9.95 -4.41
N GLU A 45 17.24 9.53 -4.84
CA GLU A 45 18.46 10.33 -4.66
C GLU A 45 18.37 11.66 -5.43
N ARG A 46 17.82 11.65 -6.64
CA ARG A 46 17.67 12.83 -7.49
C ARG A 46 16.77 13.90 -6.85
N ILE A 47 15.76 13.49 -6.08
CA ILE A 47 14.82 14.39 -5.39
C ILE A 47 15.22 14.69 -3.94
N GLY A 48 16.41 14.22 -3.51
CA GLY A 48 16.99 14.50 -2.20
C GLY A 48 16.52 13.58 -1.08
N PHE A 49 16.03 12.39 -1.43
CA PHE A 49 15.66 11.33 -0.48
C PHE A 49 16.60 10.13 -0.57
N SER A 50 16.62 9.34 0.48
CA SER A 50 17.24 8.02 0.51
C SER A 50 16.16 6.95 0.69
N GLU A 51 16.55 5.68 0.55
CA GLU A 51 15.70 4.54 0.86
C GLU A 51 15.17 4.59 2.30
N GLN A 52 15.99 5.11 3.25
CA GLN A 52 15.56 5.25 4.64
C GLN A 52 14.34 6.16 4.78
N HIS A 53 14.29 7.29 4.07
CA HIS A 53 13.12 8.17 4.10
C HIS A 53 11.85 7.49 3.56
N LEU A 54 12.00 6.64 2.54
CA LEU A 54 10.88 5.85 2.01
C LEU A 54 10.42 4.78 3.01
N ASN A 55 11.35 4.16 3.72
CA ASN A 55 11.05 3.22 4.79
C ASN A 55 10.30 3.92 5.92
N ASP A 56 10.77 5.08 6.38
CA ASP A 56 10.18 5.85 7.48
C ASP A 56 8.72 6.21 7.19
N ILE A 57 8.42 6.80 6.03
CA ILE A 57 7.03 7.13 5.67
C ILE A 57 6.16 5.89 5.58
N SER A 58 6.66 4.79 5.01
CA SER A 58 5.90 3.56 4.84
C SER A 58 5.59 2.88 6.18
N ILE A 59 6.56 2.91 7.11
CA ILE A 59 6.39 2.44 8.49
C ILE A 59 5.35 3.28 9.22
N GLU A 60 5.39 4.62 9.08
CA GLU A 60 4.40 5.49 9.71
C GLU A 60 2.99 5.27 9.16
N VAL A 61 2.83 5.08 7.84
CA VAL A 61 1.53 4.72 7.26
C VAL A 61 1.00 3.43 7.90
N ALA A 62 1.80 2.37 7.95
CA ALA A 62 1.40 1.11 8.58
C ALA A 62 1.10 1.27 10.08
N ARG A 63 1.93 2.05 10.81
CA ARG A 63 1.75 2.34 12.24
C ARG A 63 0.41 3.01 12.51
N TYR A 64 0.06 4.06 11.76
CA TYR A 64 -1.20 4.77 11.94
C TYR A 64 -2.41 3.90 11.62
N ILE A 65 -2.34 3.05 10.60
CA ILE A 65 -3.38 2.08 10.27
C ILE A 65 -3.61 1.13 11.46
N ILE A 66 -2.55 0.47 11.93
CA ILE A 66 -2.62 -0.54 12.99
C ILE A 66 -3.01 0.08 14.33
N ALA A 67 -2.48 1.27 14.68
CA ALA A 67 -2.80 1.98 15.92
C ALA A 67 -4.27 2.40 15.98
N ASN A 68 -4.91 2.65 14.84
CA ASN A 68 -6.33 2.98 14.72
C ASN A 68 -7.23 1.75 14.48
N ASP A 69 -6.74 0.55 14.77
CA ASP A 69 -7.45 -0.74 14.71
C ASP A 69 -7.77 -1.21 13.28
N GLY A 70 -7.11 -0.63 12.29
CA GLY A 70 -7.13 -1.11 10.93
C GLY A 70 -6.19 -2.30 10.71
N VAL A 71 -6.34 -2.95 9.56
CA VAL A 71 -5.49 -4.04 9.10
C VAL A 71 -4.66 -3.57 7.91
N ALA A 72 -3.34 -3.64 8.01
CA ALA A 72 -2.46 -3.36 6.88
C ALA A 72 -2.42 -4.56 5.92
N LEU A 73 -2.51 -4.32 4.60
CA LEU A 73 -2.31 -5.32 3.56
C LEU A 73 -1.06 -5.00 2.76
N TYR A 74 -0.25 -6.00 2.46
CA TYR A 74 0.94 -5.84 1.63
C TYR A 74 1.16 -7.05 0.72
N GLY A 75 1.59 -6.80 -0.52
CA GLY A 75 2.05 -7.82 -1.44
C GLY A 75 3.49 -8.19 -1.10
N GLY A 76 3.64 -9.22 -0.29
CA GLY A 76 4.87 -9.49 0.45
C GLY A 76 6.02 -10.04 -0.36
N ASP A 77 7.20 -9.72 0.14
CA ASP A 77 8.45 -10.41 -0.16
C ASP A 77 9.05 -10.94 1.16
N LEU A 78 10.08 -11.77 1.05
CA LEU A 78 10.79 -12.35 2.18
C LEU A 78 12.26 -11.90 2.20
N ARG A 79 12.53 -10.68 1.71
CA ARG A 79 13.85 -10.08 1.79
C ARG A 79 14.13 -9.63 3.22
N GLU A 80 15.35 -9.84 3.67
CA GLU A 80 15.83 -9.27 4.92
C GLU A 80 15.74 -7.75 4.86
N ASN A 81 15.22 -7.13 5.93
CA ASN A 81 14.97 -5.68 6.01
C ASN A 81 14.05 -5.13 4.91
N GLY A 82 13.19 -5.98 4.32
CA GLY A 82 12.13 -5.54 3.41
C GLY A 82 10.89 -5.04 4.16
N PHE A 83 9.91 -4.48 3.43
CA PHE A 83 8.70 -3.92 4.04
C PHE A 83 7.87 -4.98 4.81
N THR A 84 7.88 -6.23 4.37
CA THR A 84 7.28 -7.35 5.13
C THR A 84 7.87 -7.43 6.53
N TYR A 85 9.19 -7.32 6.68
CA TYR A 85 9.85 -7.34 7.98
C TYR A 85 9.39 -6.17 8.86
N TYR A 86 9.44 -4.93 8.37
CA TYR A 86 9.03 -3.76 9.14
C TYR A 86 7.56 -3.82 9.57
N PHE A 87 6.66 -4.21 8.68
CA PHE A 87 5.24 -4.32 9.00
C PHE A 87 4.94 -5.47 9.97
N SER A 88 5.73 -6.55 9.92
CA SER A 88 5.62 -7.65 10.87
C SER A 88 6.04 -7.25 12.28
N GLU A 89 7.11 -6.46 12.41
CA GLU A 89 7.53 -5.93 13.70
C GLU A 89 6.49 -4.97 14.30
N LEU A 90 5.87 -4.12 13.46
CA LEU A 90 4.75 -3.29 13.92
C LEU A 90 3.56 -4.13 14.38
N SER A 91 3.16 -5.16 13.64
CA SER A 91 2.08 -6.06 14.05
C SER A 91 2.37 -6.67 15.42
N ASN A 92 3.61 -7.11 15.64
CA ASN A 92 4.05 -7.67 16.93
C ASN A 92 4.00 -6.63 18.06
N GLN A 93 4.41 -5.37 17.82
CA GLN A 93 4.37 -4.29 18.81
C GLN A 93 2.95 -3.91 19.24
N TYR A 94 1.99 -3.96 18.32
CA TYR A 94 0.59 -3.60 18.59
C TYR A 94 -0.30 -4.80 18.95
N LYS A 95 0.29 -5.98 19.03
CA LYS A 95 -0.41 -7.21 19.40
C LYS A 95 -0.96 -7.12 20.83
N LYS A 96 -2.22 -7.50 21.01
CA LYS A 96 -2.84 -7.61 22.34
C LYS A 96 -2.98 -9.07 22.74
N THR A 97 -2.78 -9.39 24.00
CA THR A 97 -2.76 -10.77 24.55
C THR A 97 -4.04 -11.55 24.27
N ASN A 98 -5.19 -10.87 24.18
CA ASN A 98 -6.50 -11.49 23.97
C ASN A 98 -7.09 -11.19 22.57
N ASP A 99 -6.34 -10.53 21.67
CA ASP A 99 -6.80 -10.18 20.35
C ASP A 99 -6.58 -11.36 19.39
N LYS A 100 -7.66 -11.86 18.79
CA LYS A 100 -7.60 -12.90 17.77
C LYS A 100 -7.52 -12.33 16.36
N GLU A 101 -7.60 -11.02 16.22
CA GLU A 101 -7.58 -10.35 14.92
C GLU A 101 -6.14 -10.13 14.43
N PHE A 102 -5.94 -10.40 13.17
CA PHE A 102 -4.68 -10.08 12.50
C PHE A 102 -4.59 -8.57 12.26
N LYS A 103 -3.44 -7.97 12.54
CA LYS A 103 -3.16 -6.54 12.27
C LYS A 103 -2.44 -6.33 10.94
N PHE A 104 -1.90 -7.40 10.39
CA PHE A 104 -1.21 -7.40 9.10
C PHE A 104 -1.57 -8.66 8.31
N ILE A 105 -1.97 -8.49 7.05
CA ILE A 105 -2.18 -9.56 6.08
C ILE A 105 -1.15 -9.44 4.98
N ASN A 106 -0.32 -10.46 4.83
CA ASN A 106 0.74 -10.50 3.85
C ASN A 106 0.38 -11.49 2.74
N TYR A 107 0.31 -10.98 1.50
CA TYR A 107 -0.07 -11.76 0.33
C TYR A 107 1.16 -12.35 -0.33
N PHE A 108 1.10 -13.62 -0.64
CA PHE A 108 2.16 -14.33 -1.35
C PHE A 108 1.61 -15.03 -2.56
N VAL A 109 2.38 -15.00 -3.63
CA VAL A 109 2.11 -15.69 -4.89
C VAL A 109 3.37 -16.41 -5.34
N PHE A 110 3.23 -17.38 -6.21
CA PHE A 110 4.37 -18.03 -6.84
C PHE A 110 5.32 -16.99 -7.50
N PRO A 111 6.67 -17.11 -7.37
CA PRO A 111 7.37 -18.21 -6.69
C PRO A 111 7.64 -17.97 -5.19
N ASN A 112 7.21 -16.83 -4.62
CA ASN A 112 7.51 -16.46 -3.23
C ASN A 112 6.88 -17.44 -2.23
N THR A 113 5.78 -18.12 -2.60
CA THR A 113 5.16 -19.17 -1.76
C THR A 113 6.11 -20.32 -1.45
N LYS A 114 7.05 -20.66 -2.37
CA LYS A 114 8.09 -21.68 -2.12
C LYS A 114 9.03 -21.34 -0.96
N ARG A 115 9.17 -20.07 -0.62
CA ARG A 115 10.02 -19.58 0.47
C ARG A 115 9.30 -19.53 1.82
N LEU A 116 8.00 -19.83 1.88
CA LEU A 116 7.21 -19.90 3.10
C LEU A 116 7.48 -21.22 3.84
N THR A 117 8.66 -21.36 4.43
CA THR A 117 9.02 -22.50 5.25
C THR A 117 8.13 -22.61 6.49
N ARG A 118 8.19 -23.75 7.18
CA ARG A 118 7.50 -23.93 8.45
C ARG A 118 7.88 -22.88 9.48
N ASP A 119 9.16 -22.52 9.56
CA ASP A 119 9.68 -21.55 10.52
C ASP A 119 9.16 -20.13 10.22
N VAL A 120 9.14 -19.72 8.95
CA VAL A 120 8.55 -18.45 8.51
C VAL A 120 7.06 -18.39 8.87
N ARG A 121 6.30 -19.46 8.66
CA ARG A 121 4.88 -19.53 9.02
C ARG A 121 4.64 -19.44 10.52
N LEU A 122 5.49 -20.09 11.33
CA LEU A 122 5.43 -20.04 12.79
C LEU A 122 5.79 -18.64 13.31
N ASP A 123 6.82 -18.00 12.75
CA ASP A 123 7.20 -16.62 13.10
C ASP A 123 6.05 -15.65 12.80
N PHE A 124 5.48 -15.71 11.60
CA PHE A 124 4.35 -14.84 11.23
C PHE A 124 3.13 -15.06 12.12
N HIS A 125 2.80 -16.32 12.40
CA HIS A 125 1.70 -16.63 13.32
C HIS A 125 1.94 -16.05 14.71
N SER A 126 3.17 -16.14 15.24
CA SER A 126 3.54 -15.60 16.55
C SER A 126 3.40 -14.07 16.62
N LYS A 127 3.54 -13.37 15.51
CA LYS A 127 3.41 -11.92 15.35
C LYS A 127 1.99 -11.47 14.93
N GLN A 128 1.01 -12.36 14.95
CA GLN A 128 -0.37 -12.11 14.49
C GLN A 128 -0.44 -11.60 13.04
N ILE A 129 0.34 -12.22 12.15
CA ILE A 129 0.33 -11.94 10.72
C ILE A 129 -0.43 -13.06 10.02
N GLN A 130 -1.42 -12.69 9.22
CA GLN A 130 -2.08 -13.62 8.33
C GLN A 130 -1.29 -13.76 7.04
N ILE A 131 -0.89 -14.98 6.71
CA ILE A 131 -0.39 -15.32 5.37
C ILE A 131 -1.59 -15.60 4.47
N LYS A 132 -1.68 -14.89 3.35
CA LYS A 132 -2.65 -15.16 2.30
C LYS A 132 -1.95 -15.60 1.04
N GLU A 133 -1.98 -16.90 0.77
CA GLU A 133 -1.44 -17.48 -0.45
C GLU A 133 -2.47 -17.36 -1.56
N VAL A 134 -2.07 -16.72 -2.66
CA VAL A 134 -2.93 -16.59 -3.85
C VAL A 134 -2.63 -17.76 -4.78
N PRO A 135 -3.66 -18.54 -5.15
CA PRO A 135 -3.49 -19.71 -6.01
C PRO A 135 -2.90 -19.34 -7.37
N ILE A 136 -2.16 -20.24 -7.96
CA ILE A 136 -1.70 -20.12 -9.34
C ILE A 136 -2.92 -20.14 -10.25
N THR A 137 -2.99 -19.18 -11.17
CA THR A 137 -4.09 -19.11 -12.14
C THR A 137 -4.10 -20.31 -13.07
N LYS A 138 -5.29 -20.73 -13.52
CA LYS A 138 -5.43 -21.86 -14.45
C LYS A 138 -4.91 -21.57 -15.86
N THR A 139 -4.56 -20.33 -16.15
CA THR A 139 -4.07 -19.91 -17.47
C THR A 139 -2.60 -20.28 -17.71
N ILE A 140 -1.89 -20.66 -16.65
CA ILE A 140 -0.47 -21.06 -16.71
C ILE A 140 -0.25 -22.43 -16.09
N SER A 141 0.75 -23.13 -16.60
CA SER A 141 1.26 -24.37 -16.02
C SER A 141 2.63 -24.09 -15.39
N ILE A 142 2.78 -24.42 -14.13
CA ILE A 142 4.03 -24.24 -13.38
C ILE A 142 4.58 -25.61 -13.02
N ASP A 143 5.83 -25.84 -13.40
CA ASP A 143 6.62 -26.95 -12.90
C ASP A 143 7.21 -26.57 -11.53
N GLU A 144 6.67 -27.13 -10.48
CA GLU A 144 7.11 -26.81 -9.10
C GLU A 144 8.57 -27.24 -8.81
N GLN A 145 9.13 -28.14 -9.59
CA GLN A 145 10.52 -28.58 -9.41
C GLN A 145 11.52 -27.67 -10.10
N ARG A 146 11.07 -26.82 -11.04
CA ARG A 146 11.91 -25.89 -11.76
C ARG A 146 12.16 -24.61 -10.98
N GLU A 147 13.35 -24.05 -11.09
CA GLU A 147 13.66 -22.69 -10.67
C GLU A 147 13.29 -21.68 -11.77
N TYR A 148 12.48 -20.69 -11.37
CA TYR A 148 12.01 -19.61 -12.25
C TYR A 148 12.76 -18.28 -12.02
N ASN A 149 13.64 -18.20 -11.05
CA ASN A 149 14.44 -17.00 -10.78
C ASN A 149 15.94 -17.38 -10.89
N PRO A 150 16.72 -16.76 -11.78
CA PRO A 150 16.34 -15.66 -12.68
C PRO A 150 15.38 -16.09 -13.81
N ILE A 151 14.64 -15.12 -14.36
CA ILE A 151 13.77 -15.34 -15.53
C ILE A 151 14.65 -15.71 -16.73
N LYS A 152 14.36 -16.84 -17.37
CA LYS A 152 15.18 -17.41 -18.44
C LYS A 152 14.55 -17.29 -19.83
N CYS A 153 13.22 -17.18 -19.90
CA CYS A 153 12.48 -17.11 -21.15
C CYS A 153 11.18 -16.29 -20.98
N ILE A 154 10.49 -16.05 -22.08
CA ILE A 154 9.26 -15.27 -22.14
C ILE A 154 8.14 -15.92 -21.33
N GLU A 155 8.03 -17.25 -21.40
CA GLU A 155 7.02 -18.02 -20.67
C GLU A 155 7.23 -17.92 -19.14
N ASP A 156 8.48 -17.87 -18.67
CA ASP A 156 8.80 -17.65 -17.27
C ASP A 156 8.30 -16.27 -16.84
N ARG A 157 8.61 -15.22 -17.64
CA ARG A 157 8.15 -13.86 -17.38
C ARG A 157 6.64 -13.78 -17.38
N TYR A 158 5.98 -14.41 -18.35
CA TYR A 158 4.53 -14.46 -18.43
C TYR A 158 3.92 -15.12 -17.20
N SER A 159 4.49 -16.22 -16.72
CA SER A 159 4.04 -16.91 -15.51
C SER A 159 4.13 -16.02 -14.27
N PHE A 160 5.23 -15.26 -14.13
CA PHE A 160 5.33 -14.26 -13.06
C PHE A 160 4.27 -13.17 -13.18
N CYS A 161 4.07 -12.62 -14.38
CA CYS A 161 3.09 -11.57 -14.61
C CYS A 161 1.68 -12.02 -14.24
N GLU A 162 1.26 -13.22 -14.66
CA GLU A 162 -0.05 -13.77 -14.32
C GLU A 162 -0.21 -13.98 -12.80
N CYS A 163 0.81 -14.53 -12.13
CA CYS A 163 0.76 -14.71 -10.68
C CYS A 163 0.64 -13.38 -9.94
N PHE A 164 1.47 -12.39 -10.29
CA PHE A 164 1.41 -11.06 -9.65
C PHE A 164 0.10 -10.33 -9.95
N LYS A 165 -0.42 -10.45 -11.17
CA LYS A 165 -1.73 -9.91 -11.56
C LYS A 165 -2.84 -10.44 -10.66
N GLU A 166 -2.93 -11.77 -10.49
CA GLU A 166 -3.94 -12.39 -9.62
C GLU A 166 -3.82 -11.91 -8.17
N MET A 167 -2.61 -11.78 -7.63
CA MET A 167 -2.39 -11.24 -6.29
C MET A 167 -2.91 -9.81 -6.19
N ARG A 168 -2.62 -8.94 -7.17
CA ARG A 168 -3.04 -7.54 -7.17
C ARG A 168 -4.55 -7.39 -7.30
N ILE A 169 -5.19 -8.21 -8.14
CA ILE A 169 -6.66 -8.30 -8.25
C ILE A 169 -7.26 -8.71 -6.90
N GLN A 170 -6.73 -9.76 -6.27
CA GLN A 170 -7.24 -10.23 -4.99
C GLN A 170 -7.06 -9.17 -3.89
N MET A 171 -5.90 -8.50 -3.83
CA MET A 171 -5.67 -7.42 -2.88
C MET A 171 -6.60 -6.22 -3.13
N ALA A 172 -6.86 -5.87 -4.39
CA ALA A 172 -7.79 -4.80 -4.75
C ALA A 172 -9.22 -5.12 -4.31
N LYS A 173 -9.67 -6.36 -4.43
CA LYS A 173 -10.98 -6.82 -3.93
C LYS A 173 -11.07 -6.80 -2.40
N ASP A 174 -10.00 -7.19 -1.73
CA ASP A 174 -9.98 -7.35 -0.28
C ASP A 174 -9.80 -6.02 0.47
N CYS A 175 -9.10 -5.03 -0.11
CA CYS A 175 -8.84 -3.78 0.59
C CYS A 175 -10.06 -2.87 0.64
N THR A 176 -10.15 -2.04 1.69
CA THR A 176 -11.08 -0.92 1.78
C THR A 176 -10.56 0.29 1.03
N ALA A 177 -9.25 0.52 1.11
CA ALA A 177 -8.54 1.61 0.45
C ALA A 177 -7.08 1.21 0.20
N ARG A 178 -6.37 2.00 -0.62
CA ARG A 178 -4.95 1.78 -0.91
C ARG A 178 -4.15 3.08 -0.81
N VAL A 179 -2.95 2.98 -0.24
CA VAL A 179 -1.96 4.06 -0.18
C VAL A 179 -0.78 3.68 -1.05
N LEU A 180 -0.37 4.56 -1.95
CA LEU A 180 0.79 4.40 -2.82
C LEU A 180 1.93 5.32 -2.41
N VAL A 181 3.16 4.79 -2.34
CA VAL A 181 4.39 5.54 -2.04
C VAL A 181 5.54 5.05 -2.94
N GLY A 182 6.18 5.95 -3.67
CA GLY A 182 7.33 5.60 -4.52
C GLY A 182 6.96 4.61 -5.65
N GLY A 183 7.69 3.52 -5.76
CA GLY A 183 7.44 2.47 -6.73
C GLY A 183 8.43 2.47 -7.91
N LYS A 184 8.91 1.29 -8.29
CA LYS A 184 9.82 1.11 -9.44
C LYS A 184 9.13 1.43 -10.76
N ILE A 185 9.87 2.04 -11.67
CA ILE A 185 9.47 2.27 -13.06
C ILE A 185 10.13 1.25 -14.00
N THR A 186 11.31 0.78 -13.65
CA THR A 186 12.07 -0.22 -14.41
C THR A 186 12.31 -1.48 -13.59
N ASN A 187 12.78 -2.56 -14.21
CA ASN A 187 13.16 -3.82 -13.54
C ASN A 187 12.05 -4.41 -12.63
N TYR A 188 10.81 -4.26 -13.02
CA TYR A 188 9.66 -4.86 -12.34
C TYR A 188 9.33 -6.25 -12.89
N LEU A 189 8.59 -7.05 -12.12
CA LEU A 189 8.24 -8.43 -12.45
C LEU A 189 6.80 -8.62 -12.99
N GLY A 190 5.98 -7.57 -13.01
CA GLY A 190 4.62 -7.61 -13.54
C GLY A 190 4.55 -7.30 -15.04
N TYR A 191 3.35 -7.16 -15.56
CA TYR A 191 3.09 -6.67 -16.92
C TYR A 191 3.52 -5.21 -17.10
N ILE A 192 3.27 -4.40 -16.10
CA ILE A 192 3.62 -2.98 -15.98
C ILE A 192 4.23 -2.72 -14.60
N PRO A 193 4.77 -1.53 -14.31
CA PRO A 193 5.27 -1.17 -12.98
C PRO A 193 4.27 -1.53 -11.89
N GLY A 194 4.73 -2.31 -10.89
CA GLY A 194 3.84 -2.99 -9.94
C GLY A 194 2.90 -2.06 -9.18
N VAL A 195 3.39 -0.90 -8.74
CA VAL A 195 2.58 0.09 -8.02
C VAL A 195 1.49 0.68 -8.91
N ILE A 196 1.76 0.88 -10.22
CA ILE A 196 0.75 1.33 -11.20
C ILE A 196 -0.29 0.23 -11.44
N GLU A 197 0.12 -1.02 -11.56
CA GLU A 197 -0.81 -2.13 -11.74
C GLU A 197 -1.71 -2.35 -10.52
N GLU A 198 -1.18 -2.15 -9.32
CA GLU A 198 -1.96 -2.16 -8.08
C GLU A 198 -2.96 -1.01 -8.00
N ALA A 199 -2.57 0.20 -8.47
CA ALA A 199 -3.46 1.34 -8.58
C ALA A 199 -4.59 1.07 -9.58
N LEU A 200 -4.25 0.56 -10.77
CA LEU A 200 -5.20 0.23 -11.83
C LEU A 200 -6.32 -0.70 -11.33
N TYR A 201 -5.96 -1.80 -10.65
CA TYR A 201 -6.95 -2.72 -10.11
C TYR A 201 -7.76 -2.12 -8.96
N THR A 202 -7.16 -1.27 -8.13
CA THR A 202 -7.88 -0.57 -7.06
C THR A 202 -8.93 0.40 -7.64
N LEU A 203 -8.58 1.13 -8.68
CA LEU A 203 -9.48 2.04 -9.38
C LEU A 203 -10.58 1.29 -10.15
N ARG A 204 -10.28 0.15 -10.78
CA ARG A 204 -11.27 -0.74 -11.42
C ARG A 204 -12.32 -1.26 -10.43
N GLU A 205 -11.94 -1.47 -9.17
CA GLU A 205 -12.86 -1.83 -8.08
C GLU A 205 -13.57 -0.60 -7.47
N ASN A 206 -13.41 0.61 -8.04
CA ASN A 206 -13.94 1.88 -7.52
C ASN A 206 -13.60 2.13 -6.05
N LYS A 207 -12.37 1.78 -5.64
CA LYS A 207 -11.94 1.94 -4.26
C LYS A 207 -11.05 3.16 -4.05
N PRO A 208 -11.08 3.74 -2.84
CA PRO A 208 -10.26 4.89 -2.46
C PRO A 208 -8.78 4.65 -2.71
N LEU A 209 -8.14 5.63 -3.34
CA LEU A 209 -6.72 5.63 -3.65
C LEU A 209 -6.06 6.92 -3.12
N TYR A 210 -4.98 6.77 -2.36
CA TYR A 210 -4.19 7.87 -1.81
C TYR A 210 -2.79 7.85 -2.41
N LEU A 211 -2.35 8.96 -2.99
CA LEU A 211 -1.11 9.08 -3.76
C LEU A 211 -0.11 9.98 -3.02
N VAL A 212 0.89 9.39 -2.37
CA VAL A 212 1.97 10.12 -1.71
C VAL A 212 3.10 10.33 -2.72
N GLY A 213 3.02 11.43 -3.48
CA GLY A 213 3.85 11.64 -4.67
C GLY A 213 5.27 12.15 -4.41
N ALA A 214 5.52 12.79 -3.27
CA ALA A 214 6.79 13.45 -2.97
C ALA A 214 8.02 12.52 -3.01
N PHE A 215 7.82 11.20 -2.92
CA PHE A 215 8.88 10.19 -2.97
C PHE A 215 9.17 9.66 -4.39
N GLY A 216 8.63 10.32 -5.42
CA GLY A 216 8.91 10.00 -6.83
C GLY A 216 8.38 8.65 -7.31
N GLY A 217 9.06 8.08 -8.31
CA GLY A 217 8.78 6.77 -8.87
C GLY A 217 7.39 6.62 -9.50
N ALA A 218 6.88 5.42 -9.49
CA ALA A 218 5.60 5.05 -10.12
C ALA A 218 4.41 5.87 -9.61
N THR A 219 4.39 6.20 -8.30
CA THR A 219 3.32 7.03 -7.71
C THR A 219 3.30 8.42 -8.31
N GLN A 220 4.46 9.08 -8.45
CA GLN A 220 4.55 10.40 -9.08
C GLN A 220 4.18 10.34 -10.56
N LYS A 221 4.59 9.28 -11.28
CA LYS A 221 4.22 9.11 -12.70
C LYS A 221 2.71 8.91 -12.88
N LEU A 222 2.07 8.20 -11.96
CA LEU A 222 0.61 8.06 -11.93
C LEU A 222 -0.09 9.41 -11.70
N ILE A 223 0.40 10.23 -10.76
CA ILE A 223 -0.10 11.59 -10.51
C ILE A 223 -0.01 12.43 -11.79
N ASN A 224 1.12 12.37 -12.49
CA ASN A 224 1.31 13.11 -13.74
C ASN A 224 0.29 12.67 -14.82
N ILE A 225 0.00 11.36 -14.94
CA ILE A 225 -1.07 10.86 -15.86
C ILE A 225 -2.43 11.43 -15.47
N ILE A 226 -2.77 11.39 -14.18
CA ILE A 226 -4.04 11.90 -13.64
C ILE A 226 -4.19 13.41 -13.91
N LYS A 227 -3.09 14.14 -13.83
CA LYS A 227 -3.02 15.58 -14.16
C LYS A 227 -2.88 15.85 -15.66
N ARG A 228 -2.88 14.81 -16.49
CA ARG A 228 -2.70 14.86 -17.95
C ARG A 228 -1.37 15.49 -18.37
N GLU A 229 -0.36 15.35 -17.55
CA GLU A 229 1.01 15.73 -17.82
C GLU A 229 1.72 14.64 -18.62
N ARG A 230 2.76 15.05 -19.36
CA ARG A 230 3.58 14.11 -20.14
C ARG A 230 4.41 13.22 -19.20
N VAL A 231 4.44 11.91 -19.48
CA VAL A 231 5.23 10.91 -18.77
C VAL A 231 6.00 10.08 -19.80
N ASP A 232 7.27 10.42 -20.00
CA ASP A 232 8.12 9.75 -20.99
C ASP A 232 8.49 8.33 -20.60
N GLU A 233 8.61 8.05 -19.31
CA GLU A 233 8.98 6.75 -18.79
C GLU A 233 7.83 5.71 -18.89
N LEU A 234 6.60 6.15 -19.12
CA LEU A 234 5.44 5.27 -19.33
C LEU A 234 5.00 5.32 -20.80
N THR A 235 5.91 4.98 -21.68
CA THR A 235 5.68 4.83 -23.13
C THR A 235 6.12 3.44 -23.58
N ASN A 236 5.56 2.99 -24.69
CA ASN A 236 5.94 1.71 -25.29
C ASN A 236 7.46 1.69 -25.60
N ASP A 237 7.99 2.76 -26.18
CA ASP A 237 9.40 2.85 -26.57
C ASP A 237 10.34 2.81 -25.34
N PHE A 238 9.98 3.47 -24.25
CA PHE A 238 10.79 3.45 -23.02
C PHE A 238 10.76 2.09 -22.35
N GLN A 239 9.60 1.47 -22.25
CA GLN A 239 9.41 0.25 -21.46
C GLN A 239 9.81 -1.02 -22.20
N TYR A 240 9.74 -1.02 -23.53
CA TYR A 240 10.10 -2.16 -24.38
C TYR A 240 11.39 -1.89 -25.17
N ASN A 241 12.46 -1.49 -24.46
CA ASN A 241 13.72 -1.00 -25.03
C ASN A 241 14.79 -2.08 -25.27
N SER A 242 14.45 -3.35 -25.18
CA SER A 242 15.34 -4.47 -25.47
C SER A 242 14.62 -5.54 -26.29
N GLU A 243 15.38 -6.35 -27.04
CA GLU A 243 14.85 -7.43 -27.85
C GLU A 243 13.93 -8.37 -27.06
N PHE A 244 14.38 -8.80 -25.87
CA PHE A 244 13.59 -9.64 -24.96
C PHE A 244 12.27 -8.98 -24.54
N LEU A 245 12.26 -7.68 -24.27
CA LEU A 245 11.06 -6.96 -23.84
C LEU A 245 10.11 -6.68 -25.00
N MET A 246 10.63 -6.46 -26.22
CA MET A 246 9.81 -6.35 -27.44
C MET A 246 9.13 -7.68 -27.76
N GLU A 247 9.87 -8.78 -27.74
CA GLU A 247 9.33 -10.12 -27.94
C GLU A 247 8.28 -10.47 -26.86
N PHE A 248 8.54 -10.10 -25.59
CA PHE A 248 7.57 -10.26 -24.51
C PHE A 248 6.29 -9.45 -24.77
N LYS A 249 6.40 -8.18 -25.22
CA LYS A 249 5.25 -7.34 -25.59
C LYS A 249 4.39 -8.03 -26.66
N ASP A 250 5.01 -8.52 -27.72
CA ASP A 250 4.31 -9.21 -28.80
C ASP A 250 3.60 -10.47 -28.29
N TYR A 251 4.26 -11.24 -27.42
CA TYR A 251 3.70 -12.45 -26.83
C TYR A 251 2.46 -12.17 -25.96
N VAL A 252 2.41 -11.04 -25.23
CA VAL A 252 1.31 -10.71 -24.31
C VAL A 252 0.26 -9.78 -24.88
N SER A 253 0.48 -9.19 -26.05
CA SER A 253 -0.42 -8.19 -26.67
C SER A 253 -1.86 -8.68 -26.84
N SER A 254 -2.05 -9.96 -27.14
CA SER A 254 -3.38 -10.59 -27.26
C SER A 254 -3.95 -11.09 -25.93
N LYS A 255 -3.19 -11.01 -24.84
CA LYS A 255 -3.54 -11.57 -23.51
C LYS A 255 -3.80 -10.49 -22.46
N CYS A 256 -3.25 -9.29 -22.68
CA CYS A 256 -3.29 -8.22 -21.69
C CYS A 256 -3.19 -6.86 -22.41
N ASP A 257 -4.31 -6.15 -22.56
CA ASP A 257 -4.43 -4.90 -23.31
C ASP A 257 -3.66 -3.73 -22.67
N TYR A 258 -3.63 -3.64 -21.35
CA TYR A 258 -2.92 -2.56 -20.65
C TYR A 258 -1.39 -2.69 -20.66
N THR A 259 -0.83 -3.69 -21.33
CA THR A 259 0.60 -3.73 -21.69
C THR A 259 0.94 -2.74 -22.79
N ASP A 260 -0.05 -2.25 -23.53
CA ASP A 260 0.07 -1.06 -24.36
C ASP A 260 -0.07 0.19 -23.48
N TYR A 261 1.01 0.98 -23.39
CA TYR A 261 1.06 2.15 -22.49
C TYR A 261 0.15 3.30 -22.92
N ASP A 262 -0.31 3.35 -24.18
CA ASP A 262 -1.27 4.35 -24.61
C ASP A 262 -2.70 3.96 -24.16
N ILE A 263 -3.03 2.67 -24.22
CA ILE A 263 -4.27 2.12 -23.64
C ILE A 263 -4.26 2.34 -22.12
N LEU A 264 -3.17 1.97 -21.45
CA LEU A 264 -3.01 2.15 -19.99
C LEU A 264 -3.21 3.61 -19.58
N LYS A 265 -2.52 4.55 -20.21
CA LYS A 265 -2.65 5.98 -19.91
C LYS A 265 -4.06 6.50 -20.15
N THR A 266 -4.69 6.05 -21.23
CA THR A 266 -6.09 6.41 -21.54
C THR A 266 -7.04 5.93 -20.46
N GLU A 267 -6.84 4.74 -19.92
CA GLU A 267 -7.65 4.21 -18.81
C GLU A 267 -7.42 4.98 -17.53
N LEU A 268 -6.15 5.18 -17.12
CA LEU A 268 -5.80 5.88 -15.90
C LEU A 268 -6.21 7.36 -15.91
N SER A 269 -6.17 8.03 -17.05
CA SER A 269 -6.58 9.44 -17.20
C SER A 269 -8.09 9.69 -17.06
N LYS A 270 -8.92 8.63 -16.96
CA LYS A 270 -10.34 8.73 -16.59
C LYS A 270 -10.53 9.11 -15.10
N PHE A 271 -9.50 8.92 -14.31
CA PHE A 271 -9.48 9.23 -12.87
C PHE A 271 -8.67 10.52 -12.66
N ASP A 272 -9.30 11.67 -12.88
CA ASP A 272 -8.71 12.96 -12.54
C ASP A 272 -8.77 13.23 -11.02
N VAL A 273 -8.28 14.41 -10.59
CA VAL A 273 -8.23 14.79 -9.16
C VAL A 273 -9.64 14.85 -8.55
N THR A 274 -10.62 15.33 -9.31
CA THR A 274 -12.02 15.37 -8.89
C THR A 274 -12.55 13.96 -8.58
N LYS A 275 -12.30 13.01 -9.50
CA LYS A 275 -12.73 11.63 -9.32
C LYS A 275 -12.03 10.94 -8.15
N LEU A 276 -10.75 11.23 -7.93
CA LEU A 276 -10.03 10.74 -6.75
C LEU A 276 -10.66 11.29 -5.46
N SER A 277 -11.02 12.57 -5.44
CA SER A 277 -11.66 13.24 -4.29
C SER A 277 -13.00 12.61 -3.94
N GLU A 278 -13.81 12.29 -4.93
CA GLU A 278 -15.07 11.56 -4.76
C GLU A 278 -14.87 10.19 -4.10
N LEU A 279 -13.77 9.49 -4.44
CA LEU A 279 -13.49 8.14 -3.94
C LEU A 279 -12.84 8.15 -2.55
N ASN A 280 -11.86 9.04 -2.31
CA ASN A 280 -10.98 8.94 -1.14
C ASN A 280 -11.35 9.88 0.02
N GLY A 281 -12.44 10.64 -0.13
CA GLY A 281 -12.95 11.50 0.94
C GLY A 281 -12.08 12.72 1.26
N LEU A 282 -11.07 13.01 0.42
CA LEU A 282 -10.27 14.23 0.48
C LEU A 282 -10.84 15.26 -0.51
N ARG A 283 -10.66 16.56 -0.22
CA ARG A 283 -10.91 17.60 -1.21
C ARG A 283 -9.80 17.61 -2.27
N GLU A 284 -10.01 18.25 -3.39
CA GLU A 284 -9.02 18.36 -4.45
C GLU A 284 -7.73 19.02 -3.95
N GLU A 285 -7.84 20.11 -3.15
CA GLU A 285 -6.69 20.80 -2.57
C GLU A 285 -5.92 19.88 -1.60
N ASP A 286 -6.61 19.05 -0.83
CA ASP A 286 -5.99 18.08 0.08
C ASP A 286 -5.21 17.01 -0.71
N ASN A 287 -5.74 16.57 -1.87
CA ASN A 287 -5.03 15.65 -2.77
C ASN A 287 -3.79 16.32 -3.38
N GLU A 288 -3.88 17.57 -3.83
CA GLU A 288 -2.74 18.31 -4.37
C GLU A 288 -1.61 18.48 -3.33
N ILE A 289 -1.96 18.71 -2.07
CA ILE A 289 -0.99 18.72 -0.96
C ILE A 289 -0.38 17.33 -0.78
N LEU A 290 -1.19 16.26 -0.77
CA LEU A 290 -0.71 14.89 -0.61
C LEU A 290 0.25 14.47 -1.74
N PHE A 291 0.03 14.97 -2.96
CA PHE A 291 0.89 14.70 -4.11
C PHE A 291 2.29 15.27 -3.95
N THR A 292 2.46 16.35 -3.18
CA THR A 292 3.71 17.13 -3.16
C THR A 292 4.35 17.27 -1.79
N SER A 293 3.60 17.04 -0.71
CA SER A 293 4.09 17.23 0.65
C SER A 293 5.24 16.27 0.99
N LYS A 294 6.32 16.83 1.54
CA LYS A 294 7.46 16.11 2.12
C LYS A 294 7.38 16.02 3.65
N ASN A 295 6.34 16.59 4.24
CA ASN A 295 6.12 16.58 5.68
C ASN A 295 5.33 15.34 6.10
N ILE A 296 5.97 14.41 6.80
CA ILE A 296 5.36 13.15 7.25
C ILE A 296 4.08 13.40 8.07
N HIS A 297 4.07 14.40 8.94
CA HIS A 297 2.90 14.71 9.77
C HIS A 297 1.71 15.22 8.94
N GLU A 298 1.96 16.04 7.94
CA GLU A 298 0.94 16.53 7.02
C GLU A 298 0.38 15.39 6.16
N ILE A 299 1.26 14.52 5.65
CA ILE A 299 0.87 13.32 4.91
C ILE A 299 -0.03 12.42 5.80
N MET A 300 0.39 12.14 7.04
CA MET A 300 -0.39 11.32 7.98
C MET A 300 -1.74 11.96 8.31
N TYR A 301 -1.76 13.28 8.54
CA TYR A 301 -3.01 14.01 8.78
C TYR A 301 -3.99 13.85 7.61
N LEU A 302 -3.53 14.04 6.38
CA LEU A 302 -4.36 13.93 5.17
C LEU A 302 -4.84 12.50 4.95
N LEU A 303 -3.96 11.50 5.08
CA LEU A 303 -4.36 10.09 4.98
C LEU A 303 -5.44 9.74 6.00
N MET A 304 -5.26 10.11 7.26
CA MET A 304 -6.23 9.81 8.32
C MET A 304 -7.54 10.58 8.15
N LYS A 305 -7.48 11.83 7.64
CA LYS A 305 -8.68 12.62 7.28
C LYS A 305 -9.50 11.92 6.20
N GLY A 306 -8.87 11.52 5.10
CA GLY A 306 -9.54 10.82 4.01
C GLY A 306 -10.10 9.46 4.46
N LEU A 307 -9.29 8.64 5.12
CA LEU A 307 -9.70 7.33 5.63
C LEU A 307 -10.88 7.42 6.61
N LYS A 308 -10.92 8.46 7.46
CA LYS A 308 -12.04 8.70 8.36
C LYS A 308 -13.33 9.08 7.60
N ASN A 309 -13.22 9.81 6.51
CA ASN A 309 -14.37 10.27 5.75
C ASN A 309 -15.06 9.17 4.93
N ILE A 310 -14.34 8.07 4.67
CA ILE A 310 -14.85 6.89 3.93
C ILE A 310 -15.22 5.71 4.83
N SER A 311 -14.99 5.81 6.16
CA SER A 311 -15.21 4.74 7.15
C SER A 311 -16.62 4.66 7.68
#